data_988b003b1900a9b45a774736adf2011f
#
_entry.id   988b003b1900a9b45a774736adf2011f
#
_cell.length_a   1.000
_cell.length_b   1.000
_cell.length_c   1.000
_cell.angle_alpha   90.00
_cell.angle_beta   90.00
_cell.angle_gamma   90.00
#
_symmetry.space_group_name_H-M   'P 1'
#
loop_
_entity.id
_entity.type
_entity.pdbx_description
1 polymer ?
#
loop_
_entity_poly.entity_id
_entity_poly.type
_entity_poly.pdbx_seq_one_letter_code
_entity_poly.pdbx_strand_id
1 'polypeptide(L)'
;MHELSIAQSLIDVACETASTEGAARVIKLRTRIGLLSGVAKAALTFSFELAAEGTACEGAVLEIEDVPITVMCPQCDAPRALTSPHVFSCPCCGTPTPQLLSGQELELVSVELAVDETSSLGSSHSHPQEE
;
A
#
# COMPACT_ATOMS: atom_id res chain seq x y z
N MET A 1 -7.79 0.90 -14.09
CA MET A 1 -6.46 1.32 -13.64
C MET A 1 -5.46 0.23 -13.97
N HIS A 2 -4.30 0.62 -14.43
CA HIS A 2 -3.30 -0.35 -14.87
C HIS A 2 -2.38 -0.73 -13.74
N GLU A 3 -2.43 -1.98 -13.33
CA GLU A 3 -1.61 -2.46 -12.23
C GLU A 3 -0.12 -2.34 -12.52
N LEU A 4 0.28 -2.49 -13.77
CA LEU A 4 1.71 -2.35 -14.11
C LEU A 4 2.20 -0.93 -13.86
N SER A 5 1.40 0.08 -14.21
CA SER A 5 1.77 1.48 -13.96
C SER A 5 1.88 1.76 -12.48
N ILE A 6 0.97 1.20 -11.69
CA ILE A 6 1.01 1.35 -10.24
C ILE A 6 2.27 0.69 -9.70
N ALA A 7 2.57 -0.52 -10.17
CA ALA A 7 3.76 -1.24 -9.72
C ALA A 7 5.03 -0.45 -10.03
N GLN A 8 5.11 0.12 -11.22
CA GLN A 8 6.27 0.91 -11.59
C GLN A 8 6.43 2.15 -10.73
N SER A 9 5.31 2.81 -10.41
CA SER A 9 5.35 3.98 -9.53
C SER A 9 5.84 3.61 -8.14
N LEU A 10 5.36 2.48 -7.62
CA LEU A 10 5.80 1.99 -6.31
C LEU A 10 7.30 1.70 -6.31
N ILE A 11 7.77 1.05 -7.37
CA ILE A 11 9.17 0.70 -7.49
C ILE A 11 10.04 1.95 -7.60
N ASP A 12 9.59 2.94 -8.39
CA ASP A 12 10.33 4.18 -8.54
C ASP A 12 10.50 4.90 -7.21
N VAL A 13 9.43 4.99 -6.43
CA VAL A 13 9.50 5.64 -5.12
C VAL A 13 10.40 4.86 -4.17
N ALA A 14 10.26 3.52 -4.16
CA ALA A 14 11.06 2.69 -3.28
C ALA A 14 12.54 2.73 -3.64
N CYS A 15 12.86 2.72 -4.94
CA CYS A 15 14.25 2.80 -5.39
C CYS A 15 14.85 4.15 -5.07
N GLU A 16 14.06 5.21 -5.22
CA GLU A 16 14.52 6.54 -4.86
C GLU A 16 14.80 6.65 -3.37
N THR A 17 13.92 6.06 -2.57
CA THR A 17 14.09 6.03 -1.12
C THR A 17 15.37 5.29 -0.75
N ALA A 18 15.59 4.13 -1.36
CA ALA A 18 16.79 3.34 -1.11
C ALA A 18 18.05 4.13 -1.47
N SER A 19 18.02 4.79 -2.61
CA SER A 19 19.15 5.57 -3.08
C SER A 19 19.46 6.72 -2.11
N THR A 20 18.42 7.41 -1.67
CA THR A 20 18.58 8.52 -0.73
C THR A 20 19.16 8.06 0.60
N GLU A 21 18.74 6.88 1.05
CA GLU A 21 19.19 6.34 2.34
C GLU A 21 20.51 5.57 2.21
N GLY A 22 21.04 5.45 1.02
CA GLY A 22 22.29 4.72 0.82
C GLY A 22 22.15 3.21 0.90
N ALA A 23 20.94 2.69 0.74
CA ALA A 23 20.69 1.25 0.77
C ALA A 23 20.75 0.70 -0.65
N ALA A 24 21.30 -0.50 -0.79
CA ALA A 24 21.42 -1.13 -2.11
C ALA A 24 20.15 -1.88 -2.50
N ARG A 25 19.34 -2.28 -1.53
CA ARG A 25 18.18 -3.13 -1.81
C ARG A 25 16.99 -2.75 -0.95
N VAL A 26 15.80 -2.99 -1.53
CA VAL A 26 14.54 -2.86 -0.85
C VAL A 26 14.10 -4.27 -0.44
N ILE A 27 13.68 -4.44 0.81
CA ILE A 27 13.22 -5.72 1.32
C ILE A 27 11.71 -5.86 1.20
N LYS A 28 10.98 -4.80 1.52
CA LYS A 28 9.52 -4.88 1.56
C LYS A 28 8.92 -3.51 1.32
N LEU A 29 7.80 -3.50 0.59
CA LEU A 29 6.95 -2.32 0.48
C LEU A 29 5.62 -2.66 1.13
N ARG A 30 5.13 -1.78 1.99
CA ARG A 30 3.83 -1.94 2.62
C ARG A 30 2.87 -0.92 2.03
N THR A 31 1.75 -1.43 1.52
CA THR A 31 0.76 -0.58 0.87
C THR A 31 -0.61 -0.76 1.50
N ARG A 32 -1.46 0.26 1.36
CA ARG A 32 -2.86 0.19 1.75
C ARG A 32 -3.69 0.45 0.51
N ILE A 33 -4.56 -0.50 0.19
CA ILE A 33 -5.36 -0.43 -1.03
C ILE A 33 -6.82 -0.65 -0.67
N GLY A 34 -7.64 0.33 -1.02
CA GLY A 34 -9.07 0.26 -0.74
C GLY A 34 -9.80 -0.64 -1.71
N LEU A 35 -10.89 -1.24 -1.24
CA LEU A 35 -11.67 -2.14 -2.06
C LEU A 35 -12.33 -1.44 -3.24
N LEU A 36 -12.48 -0.11 -3.18
CA LEU A 36 -13.04 0.68 -4.27
C LEU A 36 -11.99 1.25 -5.22
N SER A 37 -10.71 0.95 -5.00
CA SER A 37 -9.64 1.51 -5.82
C SER A 37 -9.65 0.96 -7.24
N GLY A 38 -10.28 -0.19 -7.46
CA GLY A 38 -10.28 -0.84 -8.75
C GLY A 38 -9.03 -1.65 -9.05
N VAL A 39 -8.14 -1.77 -8.05
CA VAL A 39 -6.88 -2.48 -8.24
C VAL A 39 -7.07 -3.95 -7.92
N ALA A 40 -6.69 -4.82 -8.86
CA ALA A 40 -6.69 -6.26 -8.63
C ALA A 40 -5.37 -6.63 -7.95
N LYS A 41 -5.45 -7.10 -6.71
CA LYS A 41 -4.25 -7.35 -5.92
C LYS A 41 -3.33 -8.38 -6.54
N ALA A 42 -3.89 -9.46 -7.08
CA ALA A 42 -3.07 -10.50 -7.71
C ALA A 42 -2.32 -9.95 -8.93
N ALA A 43 -3.01 -9.14 -9.71
CA ALA A 43 -2.39 -8.53 -10.89
C ALA A 43 -1.32 -7.52 -10.48
N LEU A 44 -1.56 -6.78 -9.41
CA LEU A 44 -0.58 -5.83 -8.93
C LEU A 44 0.68 -6.54 -8.43
N THR A 45 0.51 -7.62 -7.66
CA THR A 45 1.64 -8.39 -7.15
C THR A 45 2.45 -8.97 -8.30
N PHE A 46 1.77 -9.53 -9.29
CA PHE A 46 2.45 -10.10 -10.45
C PHE A 46 3.20 -9.02 -11.24
N SER A 47 2.55 -7.87 -11.47
CA SER A 47 3.18 -6.76 -12.19
C SER A 47 4.37 -6.22 -11.41
N PHE A 48 4.26 -6.18 -10.09
CA PHE A 48 5.35 -5.72 -9.25
C PHE A 48 6.56 -6.63 -9.40
N GLU A 49 6.35 -7.95 -9.35
CA GLU A 49 7.45 -8.89 -9.47
C GLU A 49 8.16 -8.76 -10.80
N LEU A 50 7.40 -8.59 -11.88
CA LEU A 50 7.99 -8.42 -13.20
C LEU A 50 8.77 -7.10 -13.30
N ALA A 51 8.15 -6.02 -12.85
CA ALA A 51 8.76 -4.70 -12.99
C ALA A 51 9.96 -4.52 -12.08
N ALA A 52 10.02 -5.27 -10.99
CA ALA A 52 11.11 -5.15 -10.01
C ALA A 52 12.41 -5.79 -10.49
N GLU A 53 12.34 -6.66 -11.48
CA GLU A 53 13.53 -7.35 -11.97
C GLU A 53 14.58 -6.35 -12.44
N GLY A 54 15.81 -6.54 -11.98
CA GLY A 54 16.90 -5.65 -12.35
C GLY A 54 16.93 -4.34 -11.59
N THR A 55 16.06 -4.17 -10.61
CA THR A 55 16.03 -2.94 -9.79
C THR A 55 16.38 -3.28 -8.36
N ALA A 56 16.50 -2.24 -7.53
CA ALA A 56 16.75 -2.43 -6.10
C ALA A 56 15.59 -3.14 -5.41
N CYS A 57 14.44 -3.22 -6.06
CA CYS A 57 13.26 -3.89 -5.50
C CYS A 57 13.19 -5.37 -5.88
N GLU A 58 14.16 -5.87 -6.64
CA GLU A 58 14.11 -7.27 -7.05
C GLU A 58 14.14 -8.17 -5.83
N GLY A 59 13.15 -9.08 -5.75
CA GLY A 59 13.02 -9.97 -4.61
C GLY A 59 12.29 -9.36 -3.43
N ALA A 60 11.94 -8.08 -3.49
CA ALA A 60 11.22 -7.44 -2.40
C ALA A 60 9.79 -7.98 -2.30
N VAL A 61 9.25 -7.95 -1.10
CA VAL A 61 7.88 -8.38 -0.84
C VAL A 61 6.96 -7.17 -0.93
N LEU A 62 5.90 -7.31 -1.71
CA LEU A 62 4.86 -6.30 -1.75
C LEU A 62 3.74 -6.73 -0.82
N GLU A 63 3.60 -6.03 0.29
CA GLU A 63 2.57 -6.33 1.28
C GLU A 63 1.40 -5.39 1.04
N ILE A 64 0.21 -5.96 0.91
CA ILE A 64 -0.99 -5.20 0.62
C ILE A 64 -1.97 -5.34 1.78
N GLU A 65 -2.31 -4.23 2.39
CA GLU A 65 -3.34 -4.18 3.42
C GLU A 65 -4.63 -3.70 2.78
N ASP A 66 -5.69 -4.50 2.90
CA ASP A 66 -7.00 -4.13 2.38
C ASP A 66 -7.62 -3.07 3.26
N VAL A 67 -8.12 -1.99 2.65
CA VAL A 67 -8.85 -0.97 3.39
C VAL A 67 -10.33 -1.16 3.09
N PRO A 68 -11.15 -1.43 4.10
CA PRO A 68 -12.56 -1.69 3.87
C PRO A 68 -13.32 -0.45 3.43
N ILE A 69 -14.45 -0.67 2.80
CA ILE A 69 -15.35 0.40 2.41
C ILE A 69 -16.13 0.82 3.64
N THR A 70 -15.97 2.06 4.08
CA THR A 70 -16.69 2.59 5.22
C THR A 70 -17.44 3.83 4.77
N VAL A 71 -18.70 3.91 5.15
CA VAL A 71 -19.59 5.01 4.79
C VAL A 71 -20.22 5.57 6.04
N MET A 72 -20.69 6.82 5.94
CA MET A 72 -21.44 7.44 7.03
C MET A 72 -22.92 7.24 6.77
N CYS A 73 -23.63 6.64 7.71
CA CYS A 73 -25.08 6.49 7.60
C CYS A 73 -25.72 7.72 8.21
N PRO A 74 -26.50 8.52 7.41
CA PRO A 74 -27.12 9.71 7.96
C PRO A 74 -28.25 9.41 8.94
N GLN A 75 -28.89 8.25 8.80
CA GLN A 75 -29.97 7.87 9.71
C GLN A 75 -29.43 7.37 11.04
N CYS A 76 -28.40 6.52 11.01
CA CYS A 76 -27.79 6.00 12.23
C CYS A 76 -26.79 7.01 12.84
N ASP A 77 -26.38 8.00 12.07
CA ASP A 77 -25.38 9.00 12.46
C ASP A 77 -24.11 8.31 12.95
N ALA A 78 -23.68 7.30 12.20
CA ALA A 78 -22.49 6.50 12.59
C ALA A 78 -21.85 5.87 11.37
N PRO A 79 -20.54 5.60 11.42
CA PRO A 79 -19.87 4.90 10.33
C PRO A 79 -20.35 3.47 10.21
N ARG A 80 -20.41 2.98 8.98
CA ARG A 80 -20.82 1.60 8.69
C ARG A 80 -19.87 1.00 7.65
N ALA A 81 -19.44 -0.22 7.89
CA ALA A 81 -18.60 -0.95 6.94
C ALA A 81 -19.50 -1.66 5.95
N LEU A 82 -19.16 -1.56 4.66
CA LEU A 82 -19.90 -2.23 3.60
C LEU A 82 -19.14 -3.46 3.16
N THR A 83 -19.88 -4.52 2.82
CA THR A 83 -19.29 -5.77 2.35
C THR A 83 -19.20 -5.84 0.83
N SER A 84 -19.87 -4.93 0.13
CA SER A 84 -19.92 -4.95 -1.33
C SER A 84 -19.61 -3.57 -1.89
N PRO A 85 -18.78 -3.50 -2.94
CA PRO A 85 -18.51 -2.20 -3.59
C PRO A 85 -19.67 -1.73 -4.46
N HIS A 86 -20.74 -2.53 -4.58
CA HIS A 86 -21.83 -2.23 -5.49
C HIS A 86 -23.09 -1.74 -4.79
N VAL A 87 -23.16 -1.88 -3.47
CA VAL A 87 -24.37 -1.53 -2.72
C VAL A 87 -24.01 -0.51 -1.65
N PHE A 88 -24.42 0.73 -1.84
CA PHE A 88 -24.11 1.81 -0.92
C PHE A 88 -25.34 2.15 -0.08
N SER A 89 -25.69 1.23 0.80
CA SER A 89 -26.75 1.48 1.77
C SER A 89 -26.35 0.86 3.09
N CYS A 90 -26.87 1.44 4.17
CA CYS A 90 -26.52 1.02 5.52
C CYS A 90 -26.95 -0.44 5.75
N PRO A 91 -26.05 -1.31 6.20
CA PRO A 91 -26.42 -2.69 6.47
C PRO A 91 -27.36 -2.85 7.65
N CYS A 92 -27.47 -1.83 8.49
CA CYS A 92 -28.34 -1.88 9.66
C CYS A 92 -29.76 -1.37 9.36
N CYS A 93 -29.90 -0.26 8.63
CA CYS A 93 -31.19 0.36 8.43
C CYS A 93 -31.59 0.49 6.96
N GLY A 94 -30.70 0.19 6.02
CA GLY A 94 -31.01 0.24 4.60
C GLY A 94 -31.01 1.62 3.99
N THR A 95 -30.71 2.66 4.77
CA THR A 95 -30.69 4.02 4.27
C THR A 95 -29.53 4.21 3.28
N PRO A 96 -29.75 4.91 2.16
CA PRO A 96 -28.65 5.20 1.25
C PRO A 96 -27.53 5.96 1.94
N THR A 97 -26.26 5.60 1.62
CA THR A 97 -25.09 6.17 2.26
C THR A 97 -24.21 6.85 1.23
N PRO A 98 -24.48 8.12 0.91
CA PRO A 98 -23.70 8.81 -0.13
C PRO A 98 -22.31 9.26 0.30
N GLN A 99 -22.04 9.31 1.60
CA GLN A 99 -20.75 9.81 2.09
C GLN A 99 -19.79 8.67 2.33
N LEU A 100 -18.72 8.62 1.53
CA LEU A 100 -17.68 7.62 1.64
C LEU A 100 -16.62 8.10 2.61
N LEU A 101 -16.27 7.26 3.60
CA LEU A 101 -15.21 7.57 4.56
C LEU A 101 -13.89 6.90 4.23
N SER A 102 -13.94 5.69 3.67
CA SER A 102 -12.74 4.96 3.30
C SER A 102 -13.05 3.94 2.22
N GLY A 103 -12.00 3.42 1.57
CA GLY A 103 -12.15 2.37 0.58
C GLY A 103 -11.54 2.70 -0.77
N GLN A 104 -11.05 3.92 -0.96
CA GLN A 104 -10.44 4.33 -2.23
C GLN A 104 -8.92 4.50 -2.12
N GLU A 105 -8.35 4.11 -1.02
CA GLU A 105 -6.93 4.32 -0.78
C GLU A 105 -6.05 3.59 -1.78
N LEU A 106 -4.93 4.21 -2.11
CA LEU A 106 -3.88 3.59 -2.89
C LEU A 106 -2.60 4.28 -2.40
N GLU A 107 -2.02 3.73 -1.31
CA GLU A 107 -0.97 4.40 -0.58
C GLU A 107 0.22 3.48 -0.35
N LEU A 108 1.42 4.03 -0.53
CA LEU A 108 2.63 3.37 -0.08
C LEU A 108 2.90 3.86 1.34
N VAL A 109 2.78 2.95 2.30
CA VAL A 109 2.87 3.30 3.72
C VAL A 109 4.33 3.32 4.18
N SER A 110 5.11 2.33 3.78
CA SER A 110 6.50 2.24 4.22
C SER A 110 7.32 1.40 3.24
N VAL A 111 8.61 1.66 3.27
CA VAL A 111 9.60 0.91 2.49
C VAL A 111 10.62 0.40 3.47
N GLU A 112 10.80 -0.92 3.50
CA GLU A 112 11.79 -1.53 4.38
C GLU A 112 13.04 -1.81 3.56
N LEU A 113 14.19 -1.28 4.01
CA LEU A 113 15.43 -1.33 3.27
C LEU A 113 16.40 -2.31 3.91
N ALA A 114 17.24 -2.94 3.07
CA ALA A 114 18.30 -3.79 3.57
C ALA A 114 19.43 -2.91 4.11
N VAL A 115 19.86 -3.21 5.33
CA VAL A 115 20.96 -2.49 5.95
C VAL A 115 22.26 -3.18 5.56
N ASP A 116 23.20 -2.40 5.02
CA ASP A 116 24.53 -2.90 4.73
C ASP A 116 25.26 -3.05 6.06
N GLU A 117 25.67 -4.26 6.38
CA GLU A 117 26.34 -4.52 7.64
C GLU A 117 27.60 -3.69 7.82
N THR A 118 28.31 -3.47 6.73
CA THR A 118 29.49 -2.64 6.79
C THR A 118 29.15 -1.22 7.20
N SER A 119 28.06 -0.71 6.67
CA SER A 119 27.58 0.64 7.04
C SER A 119 27.09 0.67 8.47
N SER A 120 26.39 -0.38 8.88
CA SER A 120 25.77 -0.38 10.21
C SER A 120 26.80 -0.41 11.33
N LEU A 121 27.98 -0.89 11.05
CA LEU A 121 29.03 -0.88 12.06
C LEU A 121 29.46 0.52 12.44
N GLY A 122 29.26 1.44 11.55
CA GLY A 122 29.58 2.83 11.82
C GLY A 122 28.47 3.58 12.48
N SER A 123 27.42 2.97 12.70
CA SER A 123 26.26 3.75 13.13
C SER A 123 25.22 2.96 13.83
N SER A 124 25.18 2.87 13.59
CA SER A 124 24.14 2.47 13.77
C SER A 124 23.10 2.66 13.92
N HIS A 125 22.95 2.98 13.39
CA HIS A 125 21.85 3.28 13.19
C HIS A 125 20.91 3.33 13.13
N SER A 126 21.15 3.32 13.14
CA SER A 126 20.26 3.57 12.83
C SER A 126 19.38 3.46 12.85
N HIS A 127 19.49 3.58 12.88
CA HIS A 127 18.57 3.73 12.74
C HIS A 127 17.93 3.56 12.85
N PRO A 128 18.19 3.33 12.77
CA PRO A 128 17.37 3.39 12.79
C PRO A 128 16.77 3.14 12.85
N GLN A 129 17.01 3.04 12.87
CA GLN A 129 16.31 3.06 12.85
C GLN A 129 15.73 2.91 12.86
N GLU A 130 16.04 2.89 12.84
CA GLU A 130 15.39 3.05 12.83
C GLU A 130 14.96 3.01 12.80
N GLU A 131 15.28 3.03 12.78
CA GLU A 131 14.76 3.28 12.70
C GLU A 131 14.52 3.34 12.77
#